data_db90f48f7cdf31ad1281d5a5779e3f70
#
_entry.id   db90f48f7cdf31ad1281d5a5779e3f70
#
_cell.length_a   1.000
_cell.length_b   1.000
_cell.length_c   1.000
_cell.angle_alpha   90.00
_cell.angle_beta   90.00
_cell.angle_gamma   90.00
#
_symmetry.space_group_name_H-M   'P 1'
#
loop_
_entity.id
_entity.type
_entity.pdbx_description
1 polymer ?
#
loop_
_entity_poly.entity_id
_entity_poly.type
_entity_poly.pdbx_seq_one_letter_code
_entity_poly.pdbx_strand_id
1 'polypeptide(L)'
;MDFDLAPDLADLADHARTVGAAAASRRERTREDGWLVGVDRPFARQLAELGWLGMTWPTEVGGGGRSPLERFVVFEALISEGAPLASAYFADRQIGPTLLQFATPEQQRRWLPGILAGTEMWCVGMSEPDAGSDVASLRTRAVRRPDGGFVVDGAKIW
;
A
#
# COMPACT_ATOMS: atom_id res chain seq x y z
N MET A 1 10.50 3.62 -30.71
CA MET A 1 10.05 2.83 -29.53
C MET A 1 8.60 3.25 -29.32
N ASP A 2 7.71 2.28 -29.37
CA ASP A 2 6.27 2.52 -29.16
C ASP A 2 5.97 2.39 -27.67
N PHE A 3 5.32 3.40 -27.08
CA PHE A 3 4.93 3.42 -25.67
C PHE A 3 3.40 3.35 -25.50
N ASP A 4 2.68 3.10 -26.60
CA ASP A 4 1.24 2.99 -26.53
C ASP A 4 0.85 1.72 -25.74
N LEU A 5 -0.14 1.88 -24.88
CA LEU A 5 -0.70 0.74 -24.14
C LEU A 5 -1.55 -0.12 -25.07
N ALA A 6 -1.53 -1.43 -24.87
CA ALA A 6 -2.52 -2.32 -25.47
C ALA A 6 -3.94 -1.87 -25.07
N PRO A 7 -4.95 -2.08 -25.93
CA PRO A 7 -6.30 -1.54 -25.71
C PRO A 7 -6.90 -1.89 -24.33
N ASP A 8 -6.73 -3.12 -23.87
CA ASP A 8 -7.20 -3.59 -22.56
C ASP A 8 -6.52 -2.87 -21.38
N LEU A 9 -5.22 -2.54 -21.51
CA LEU A 9 -4.49 -1.75 -20.53
C LEU A 9 -4.88 -0.27 -20.58
N ALA A 10 -5.17 0.26 -21.77
CA ALA A 10 -5.67 1.62 -21.93
C ALA A 10 -7.05 1.79 -21.27
N ASP A 11 -7.97 0.85 -21.49
CA ASP A 11 -9.29 0.83 -20.85
C ASP A 11 -9.17 0.74 -19.32
N LEU A 12 -8.25 -0.08 -18.83
CA LEU A 12 -7.97 -0.21 -17.39
C LEU A 12 -7.42 1.10 -16.81
N ALA A 13 -6.52 1.79 -17.52
CA ALA A 13 -5.99 3.09 -17.14
C ALA A 13 -7.08 4.16 -17.07
N ASP A 14 -7.96 4.22 -18.06
CA ASP A 14 -9.05 5.20 -18.12
C ASP A 14 -10.07 4.97 -17.01
N HIS A 15 -10.38 3.71 -16.71
CA HIS A 15 -11.20 3.37 -15.54
C HIS A 15 -10.51 3.83 -14.24
N ALA A 16 -9.22 3.56 -14.08
CA ALA A 16 -8.48 3.98 -12.90
C ALA A 16 -8.40 5.51 -12.77
N ARG A 17 -8.22 6.25 -13.85
CA ARG A 17 -8.29 7.73 -13.85
C ARG A 17 -9.65 8.22 -13.37
N THR A 18 -10.72 7.65 -13.90
CA THR A 18 -12.10 8.02 -13.51
C THR A 18 -12.33 7.82 -12.02
N VAL A 19 -11.92 6.69 -11.48
CA VAL A 19 -12.03 6.37 -10.05
C VAL A 19 -11.14 7.29 -9.22
N GLY A 20 -9.90 7.54 -9.67
CA GLY A 20 -8.95 8.42 -8.99
C GLY A 20 -9.43 9.86 -8.91
N ALA A 21 -9.88 10.43 -10.02
CA ALA A 21 -10.42 11.78 -10.09
C ALA A 21 -11.65 11.95 -9.18
N ALA A 22 -12.56 10.98 -9.16
CA ALA A 22 -13.72 10.99 -8.27
C ALA A 22 -13.32 10.92 -6.79
N ALA A 23 -12.28 10.17 -6.45
CA ALA A 23 -11.76 10.12 -5.09
C ALA A 23 -11.06 11.42 -4.69
N ALA A 24 -10.24 11.98 -5.56
CA ALA A 24 -9.53 13.24 -5.33
C ALA A 24 -10.49 14.42 -5.14
N SER A 25 -11.59 14.47 -5.90
CA SER A 25 -12.59 15.56 -5.81
C SER A 25 -13.35 15.61 -4.48
N ARG A 26 -13.41 14.50 -3.73
CA ARG A 26 -14.08 14.43 -2.41
C ARG A 26 -13.23 15.00 -1.29
N ARG A 27 -11.96 15.27 -1.51
CA ARG A 27 -11.05 15.83 -0.50
C ARG A 27 -11.08 17.34 -0.51
N GLU A 28 -11.11 17.95 0.68
CA GLU A 28 -10.70 19.34 0.81
C GLU A 28 -9.25 19.47 0.33
N ARG A 29 -9.02 20.36 -0.64
CA ARG A 29 -7.70 20.58 -1.29
C ARG A 29 -6.70 21.18 -0.31
N THR A 30 -6.11 20.38 0.55
CA THR A 30 -5.19 20.91 1.56
C THR A 30 -3.74 20.49 1.37
N ARG A 31 -3.41 19.51 0.51
CA ARG A 31 -2.01 19.04 0.35
C ARG A 31 -1.74 18.51 -1.04
N GLU A 32 -0.64 18.97 -1.64
CA GLU A 32 -0.13 18.47 -2.93
C GLU A 32 0.36 17.02 -2.86
N ASP A 33 0.75 16.56 -1.67
CA ASP A 33 1.23 15.21 -1.39
C ASP A 33 0.11 14.23 -0.94
N GLY A 34 -1.14 14.52 -1.26
CA GLY A 34 -2.32 13.78 -0.80
C GLY A 34 -2.35 12.29 -1.15
N TRP A 35 -1.62 11.87 -2.19
CA TRP A 35 -1.46 10.46 -2.55
C TRP A 35 -0.51 9.70 -1.61
N LEU A 36 0.37 10.40 -0.89
CA LEU A 36 1.39 9.84 0.00
C LEU A 36 1.05 9.98 1.49
N VAL A 37 0.19 10.93 1.86
CA VAL A 37 -0.09 11.29 3.24
C VAL A 37 -1.55 11.10 3.60
N GLY A 38 -1.79 10.48 4.74
CA GLY A 38 -3.13 10.33 5.32
C GLY A 38 -3.76 8.96 5.07
N VAL A 39 -4.99 8.85 5.53
CA VAL A 39 -5.80 7.62 5.47
C VAL A 39 -7.17 7.95 4.91
N ASP A 40 -7.55 7.29 3.84
CA ASP A 40 -8.92 7.30 3.30
C ASP A 40 -9.49 5.87 3.31
N ARG A 41 -10.17 5.52 4.40
CA ARG A 41 -10.73 4.17 4.59
C ARG A 41 -11.83 3.82 3.57
N PRO A 42 -12.76 4.72 3.22
CA PRO A 42 -13.72 4.48 2.16
C PRO A 42 -13.06 4.18 0.82
N PHE A 43 -12.03 4.93 0.44
CA PHE A 43 -11.32 4.71 -0.81
C PHE A 43 -10.53 3.41 -0.82
N ALA A 44 -9.87 3.06 0.30
CA ALA A 44 -9.20 1.77 0.41
C ALA A 44 -10.15 0.58 0.20
N ARG A 45 -11.36 0.64 0.76
CA ARG A 45 -12.40 -0.38 0.52
C ARG A 45 -12.87 -0.40 -0.94
N GLN A 46 -13.03 0.76 -1.56
CA GLN A 46 -13.36 0.86 -2.99
C GLN A 46 -12.30 0.19 -3.86
N LEU A 47 -11.01 0.40 -3.55
CA LEU A 47 -9.91 -0.30 -4.24
C LEU A 47 -9.99 -1.82 -4.07
N ALA A 48 -10.33 -2.29 -2.88
CA ALA A 48 -10.53 -3.71 -2.60
C ALA A 48 -11.70 -4.30 -3.41
N GLU A 49 -12.85 -3.61 -3.45
CA GLU A 49 -14.03 -4.01 -4.22
C GLU A 49 -13.75 -4.09 -5.73
N LEU A 50 -12.88 -3.23 -6.24
CA LEU A 50 -12.41 -3.25 -7.63
C LEU A 50 -11.33 -4.33 -7.89
N GLY A 51 -10.87 -5.02 -6.86
CA GLY A 51 -9.79 -6.00 -6.96
C GLY A 51 -8.42 -5.36 -7.26
N TRP A 52 -8.22 -4.11 -6.85
CA TRP A 52 -6.97 -3.37 -7.09
C TRP A 52 -5.98 -3.43 -5.94
N LEU A 53 -6.35 -4.04 -4.82
CA LEU A 53 -5.42 -4.43 -3.76
C LEU A 53 -5.01 -5.90 -3.95
N GLY A 54 -3.72 -6.18 -3.80
CA GLY A 54 -3.16 -7.51 -4.03
C GLY A 54 -3.21 -7.97 -5.48
N MET A 55 -3.26 -7.07 -6.45
CA MET A 55 -3.37 -7.43 -7.89
C MET A 55 -2.34 -8.47 -8.31
N THR A 56 -1.10 -8.33 -7.87
CA THR A 56 0.02 -9.22 -8.25
C THR A 56 0.26 -10.35 -7.26
N TRP A 57 -0.52 -10.41 -6.18
CA TRP A 57 -0.32 -11.45 -5.17
C TRP A 57 -0.88 -12.79 -5.64
N PRO A 58 -0.34 -13.91 -5.13
CA PRO A 58 -0.82 -15.24 -5.46
C PRO A 58 -2.31 -15.40 -5.15
N THR A 59 -3.01 -16.13 -6.01
CA THR A 59 -4.45 -16.39 -5.85
C THR A 59 -4.77 -17.25 -4.62
N GLU A 60 -3.82 -18.07 -4.18
CA GLU A 60 -3.92 -18.94 -3.01
C GLU A 60 -4.08 -18.14 -1.70
N VAL A 61 -3.62 -16.90 -1.69
CA VAL A 61 -3.79 -16.00 -0.55
C VAL A 61 -4.90 -14.96 -0.77
N GLY A 62 -5.69 -15.12 -1.82
CA GLY A 62 -6.77 -14.22 -2.19
C GLY A 62 -6.33 -13.05 -3.08
N GLY A 63 -5.11 -13.07 -3.60
CA GLY A 63 -4.61 -12.07 -4.54
C GLY A 63 -5.18 -12.23 -5.95
N GLY A 64 -4.95 -11.22 -6.80
CA GLY A 64 -5.48 -11.17 -8.16
C GLY A 64 -4.70 -12.00 -9.19
N GLY A 65 -3.47 -12.41 -8.90
CA GLY A 65 -2.61 -13.12 -9.85
C GLY A 65 -2.33 -12.34 -11.15
N ARG A 66 -2.57 -11.02 -11.16
CA ARG A 66 -2.43 -10.16 -12.33
C ARG A 66 -0.96 -9.82 -12.61
N SER A 67 -0.71 -9.34 -13.80
CA SER A 67 0.63 -8.91 -14.20
C SER A 67 1.09 -7.65 -13.46
N PRO A 68 2.42 -7.48 -13.27
CA PRO A 68 2.97 -6.22 -12.75
C PRO A 68 2.61 -5.00 -13.61
N LEU A 69 2.41 -5.18 -14.91
CA LEU A 69 2.06 -4.10 -15.82
C LEU A 69 0.62 -3.60 -15.59
N GLU A 70 -0.35 -4.50 -15.42
CA GLU A 70 -1.72 -4.11 -15.06
C GLU A 70 -1.75 -3.32 -13.75
N ARG A 71 -1.03 -3.80 -12.74
CA ARG A 71 -0.90 -3.10 -11.47
C ARG A 71 -0.25 -1.72 -11.64
N PHE A 72 0.82 -1.64 -12.41
CA PHE A 72 1.50 -0.37 -12.70
C PHE A 72 0.54 0.65 -13.32
N VAL A 73 -0.19 0.25 -14.35
CA VAL A 73 -1.14 1.09 -15.08
C VAL A 73 -2.23 1.65 -14.14
N VAL A 74 -2.80 0.80 -13.28
CA VAL A 74 -3.81 1.23 -12.31
C VAL A 74 -3.25 2.26 -11.33
N PHE A 75 -2.13 1.95 -10.69
CA PHE A 75 -1.58 2.83 -9.64
C PHE A 75 -0.98 4.12 -10.22
N GLU A 76 -0.38 4.08 -11.41
CA GLU A 76 0.07 5.28 -12.11
C GLU A 76 -1.12 6.21 -12.39
N ALA A 77 -2.21 5.69 -12.93
CA ALA A 77 -3.40 6.44 -13.21
C ALA A 77 -4.04 7.05 -11.94
N LEU A 78 -4.13 6.28 -10.86
CA LEU A 78 -4.65 6.77 -9.58
C LEU A 78 -3.77 7.87 -8.97
N ILE A 79 -2.44 7.74 -9.07
CA ILE A 79 -1.48 8.74 -8.56
C ILE A 79 -1.56 10.02 -9.39
N SER A 80 -1.63 9.93 -10.70
CA SER A 80 -1.71 11.09 -11.59
C SER A 80 -2.96 11.95 -11.33
N GLU A 81 -4.04 11.35 -10.87
CA GLU A 81 -5.27 12.05 -10.46
C GLU A 81 -5.24 12.56 -9.00
N GLY A 82 -4.18 12.30 -8.25
CA GLY A 82 -4.06 12.70 -6.85
C GLY A 82 -4.95 11.90 -5.89
N ALA A 83 -5.28 10.67 -6.23
CA ALA A 83 -6.11 9.80 -5.39
C ALA A 83 -5.46 9.55 -4.02
N PRO A 84 -6.25 9.44 -2.91
CA PRO A 84 -5.73 9.30 -1.56
C PRO A 84 -5.26 7.87 -1.25
N LEU A 85 -4.12 7.48 -1.82
CA LEU A 85 -3.61 6.10 -1.80
C LEU A 85 -2.83 5.72 -0.55
N ALA A 86 -2.06 6.64 0.02
CA ALA A 86 -1.06 6.47 1.08
C ALA A 86 -1.01 5.10 1.78
N SER A 87 -1.85 4.91 2.79
CA SER A 87 -1.83 3.69 3.62
C SER A 87 -2.22 2.41 2.85
N ALA A 88 -3.12 2.50 1.87
CA ALA A 88 -3.48 1.36 1.01
C ALA A 88 -2.32 0.98 0.08
N TYR A 89 -1.63 1.97 -0.47
CA TYR A 89 -0.47 1.76 -1.33
C TYR A 89 0.69 1.09 -0.59
N PHE A 90 1.01 1.55 0.64
CA PHE A 90 2.04 0.92 1.45
C PHE A 90 1.67 -0.51 1.86
N ALA A 91 0.42 -0.74 2.22
CA ALA A 91 -0.08 -2.07 2.55
C ALA A 91 0.07 -3.04 1.36
N ASP A 92 -0.36 -2.62 0.16
CA ASP A 92 -0.32 -3.44 -1.05
C ASP A 92 1.10 -3.66 -1.58
N ARG A 93 1.92 -2.58 -1.65
CA ARG A 93 3.20 -2.61 -2.34
C ARG A 93 4.36 -3.11 -1.49
N GLN A 94 4.35 -2.81 -0.19
CA GLN A 94 5.49 -3.10 0.67
C GLN A 94 5.15 -4.16 1.72
N ILE A 95 4.09 -3.94 2.49
CA ILE A 95 3.78 -4.81 3.63
C ILE A 95 3.32 -6.19 3.17
N GLY A 96 2.39 -6.25 2.23
CA GLY A 96 1.88 -7.52 1.72
C GLY A 96 2.97 -8.42 1.14
N PRO A 97 3.79 -7.95 0.19
CA PRO A 97 4.92 -8.73 -0.32
C PRO A 97 5.92 -9.13 0.76
N THR A 98 6.19 -8.27 1.75
CA THR A 98 7.04 -8.61 2.89
C THR A 98 6.42 -9.73 3.74
N LEU A 99 5.12 -9.66 4.01
CA LEU A 99 4.41 -10.72 4.73
C LEU A 99 4.40 -12.03 3.94
N LEU A 100 4.18 -11.97 2.63
CA LEU A 100 4.21 -13.15 1.76
C LEU A 100 5.57 -13.84 1.74
N GLN A 101 6.65 -13.08 1.82
CA GLN A 101 8.01 -13.61 1.73
C GLN A 101 8.57 -14.06 3.08
N PHE A 102 8.30 -13.33 4.17
CA PHE A 102 9.02 -13.50 5.43
C PHE A 102 8.13 -13.87 6.62
N ALA A 103 6.81 -13.68 6.53
CA ALA A 103 5.92 -13.97 7.66
C ALA A 103 5.58 -15.45 7.75
N THR A 104 5.26 -15.89 8.97
CA THR A 104 4.75 -17.25 9.19
C THR A 104 3.36 -17.40 8.57
N PRO A 105 2.92 -18.64 8.24
CA PRO A 105 1.57 -18.87 7.72
C PRO A 105 0.45 -18.32 8.63
N GLU A 106 0.68 -18.31 9.95
CA GLU A 106 -0.26 -17.74 10.92
C GLU A 106 -0.35 -16.22 10.79
N GLN A 107 0.80 -15.54 10.66
CA GLN A 107 0.87 -14.09 10.45
C GLN A 107 0.24 -13.71 9.11
N GLN A 108 0.49 -14.47 8.05
CA GLN A 108 -0.13 -14.25 6.74
C GLN A 108 -1.66 -14.36 6.82
N ARG A 109 -2.18 -15.42 7.42
CA ARG A 109 -3.63 -15.59 7.63
C ARG A 109 -4.27 -14.48 8.47
N ARG A 110 -3.51 -13.90 9.38
CA ARG A 110 -3.98 -12.79 10.23
C ARG A 110 -4.07 -11.48 9.48
N TRP A 111 -3.07 -11.14 8.67
CA TRP A 111 -2.90 -9.78 8.15
C TRP A 111 -3.28 -9.60 6.67
N LEU A 112 -3.00 -10.59 5.80
CA LEU A 112 -3.24 -10.44 4.36
C LEU A 112 -4.72 -10.21 4.02
N PRO A 113 -5.71 -10.90 4.63
CA PRO A 113 -7.11 -10.67 4.32
C PRO A 113 -7.56 -9.23 4.60
N GLY A 114 -7.09 -8.62 5.68
CA GLY A 114 -7.42 -7.25 6.04
C GLY A 114 -6.83 -6.21 5.06
N ILE A 115 -5.64 -6.49 4.51
CA ILE A 115 -5.04 -5.65 3.46
C ILE A 115 -5.87 -5.77 2.18
N LEU A 116 -6.18 -7.00 1.74
CA LEU A 116 -6.97 -7.25 0.54
C LEU A 116 -8.39 -6.65 0.62
N ALA A 117 -8.97 -6.63 1.81
CA ALA A 117 -10.28 -6.02 2.05
C ALA A 117 -10.23 -4.48 2.22
N GLY A 118 -9.05 -3.87 2.21
CA GLY A 118 -8.89 -2.43 2.44
C GLY A 118 -9.29 -1.97 3.83
N THR A 119 -9.29 -2.87 4.82
CA THR A 119 -9.67 -2.57 6.21
C THR A 119 -8.48 -2.35 7.13
N GLU A 120 -7.33 -2.93 6.80
CA GLU A 120 -6.07 -2.76 7.52
C GLU A 120 -5.22 -1.67 6.89
N MET A 121 -4.90 -0.66 7.70
CA MET A 121 -4.09 0.49 7.29
C MET A 121 -2.67 0.31 7.81
N TRP A 122 -1.70 0.54 6.95
CA TRP A 122 -0.29 0.36 7.26
C TRP A 122 0.52 1.62 6.99
N CYS A 123 1.56 1.80 7.78
CA CYS A 123 2.57 2.82 7.56
C CYS A 123 3.98 2.21 7.77
N VAL A 124 4.98 2.92 7.28
CA VAL A 124 6.38 2.53 7.42
C VAL A 124 7.13 3.63 8.15
N GLY A 125 7.73 3.29 9.29
CA GLY A 125 8.69 4.14 9.99
C GLY A 125 10.07 3.51 9.85
N MET A 126 10.97 4.12 9.08
CA MET A 126 12.31 3.57 8.81
C MET A 126 13.40 4.45 9.41
N SER A 127 13.56 5.66 8.90
CA SER A 127 14.63 6.57 9.31
C SER A 127 14.49 7.02 10.76
N GLU A 128 15.65 7.23 11.39
CA GLU A 128 15.79 7.82 12.72
C GLU A 128 16.51 9.16 12.63
N PRO A 129 16.47 10.01 13.67
CA PRO A 129 17.17 11.31 13.64
C PRO A 129 18.63 11.22 13.23
N ASP A 130 19.32 10.15 13.64
CA ASP A 130 20.74 9.94 13.38
C ASP A 130 21.05 8.89 12.31
N ALA A 131 20.04 8.26 11.71
CA ALA A 131 20.20 7.15 10.76
C ALA A 131 19.14 7.17 9.65
N GLY A 132 19.58 7.49 8.43
CA GLY A 132 18.76 7.45 7.21
C GLY A 132 19.22 6.33 6.28
N SER A 133 20.11 6.65 5.34
CA SER A 133 20.66 5.66 4.39
C SER A 133 21.46 4.55 5.08
N ASP A 134 22.07 4.86 6.23
CA ASP A 134 22.72 3.87 7.08
C ASP A 134 21.71 3.15 7.99
N VAL A 135 20.91 2.28 7.38
CA VAL A 135 19.89 1.48 8.06
C VAL A 135 20.50 0.55 9.12
N ALA A 136 21.77 0.16 8.95
CA ALA A 136 22.46 -0.70 9.91
C ALA A 136 22.71 -0.01 11.27
N SER A 137 22.72 1.33 11.30
CA SER A 137 22.90 2.13 12.52
C SER A 137 21.61 2.46 13.26
N LEU A 138 20.47 1.89 12.88
CA LEU A 138 19.18 2.07 13.58
C LEU A 138 19.26 1.60 15.03
N ARG A 139 18.71 2.41 15.94
CA ARG A 139 18.76 2.18 17.40
C ARG A 139 17.43 1.81 18.03
N THR A 140 16.31 2.05 17.34
CA THR A 140 14.99 1.63 17.83
C THR A 140 14.99 0.14 18.13
N ARG A 141 14.59 -0.22 19.33
CA ARG A 141 14.56 -1.61 19.82
C ARG A 141 13.16 -2.00 20.26
N ALA A 142 12.83 -3.26 20.03
CA ALA A 142 11.64 -3.89 20.56
C ALA A 142 12.07 -5.05 21.48
N VAL A 143 11.71 -4.98 22.73
CA VAL A 143 12.02 -6.02 23.74
C VAL A 143 10.73 -6.75 24.09
N ARG A 144 10.75 -8.09 23.94
CA ARG A 144 9.59 -8.91 24.24
C ARG A 144 9.35 -8.98 25.75
N ARG A 145 8.09 -8.82 26.14
CA ARG A 145 7.65 -8.94 27.54
C ARG A 145 7.23 -10.39 27.85
N PRO A 146 7.22 -10.77 29.12
CA PRO A 146 6.73 -12.10 29.55
C PRO A 146 5.27 -12.36 29.22
N ASP A 147 4.44 -11.30 29.12
CA ASP A 147 3.01 -11.37 28.74
C ASP A 147 2.77 -11.51 27.21
N GLY A 148 3.85 -11.64 26.42
CA GLY A 148 3.77 -11.77 24.97
C GLY A 148 3.75 -10.46 24.19
N GLY A 149 3.62 -9.31 24.86
CA GLY A 149 3.72 -7.98 24.26
C GLY A 149 5.17 -7.54 24.01
N PHE A 150 5.34 -6.31 23.53
CA PHE A 150 6.65 -5.70 23.31
C PHE A 150 6.70 -4.32 23.95
N VAL A 151 7.87 -3.95 24.47
CA VAL A 151 8.23 -2.57 24.77
C VAL A 151 9.08 -2.07 23.60
N VAL A 152 8.64 -1.01 22.94
CA VAL A 152 9.38 -0.37 21.85
C VAL A 152 9.97 0.93 22.38
N ASP A 153 11.28 1.09 22.23
CA ASP A 153 12.05 2.26 22.63
C ASP A 153 12.84 2.79 21.44
N GLY A 154 12.65 4.07 21.10
CA GLY A 154 13.29 4.73 19.97
C GLY A 154 12.43 5.83 19.36
N ALA A 155 12.96 6.45 18.29
CA ALA A 155 12.29 7.51 17.55
C ALA A 155 12.43 7.27 16.04
N LYS A 156 11.35 7.51 15.31
CA LYS A 156 11.34 7.51 13.83
C LYS A 156 10.99 8.90 13.33
N ILE A 157 11.55 9.27 12.17
CA ILE A 157 11.27 10.53 11.47
C ILE A 157 10.69 10.23 10.09
N TRP A 158 10.01 11.21 9.54
CA TRP A 158 9.27 11.20 8.26
C TRP A 158 7.94 10.44 8.29
#